data_7ddcafa7bb51b445186a17c1e80bb75c
#
_entry.id   7ddcafa7bb51b445186a17c1e80bb75c
#
_cell.length_a   1.000
_cell.length_b   1.000
_cell.length_c   1.000
_cell.angle_alpha   90.00
_cell.angle_beta   90.00
_cell.angle_gamma   90.00
#
_symmetry.space_group_name_H-M   'P 1'
#
loop_
_entity.id
_entity.type
_entity.pdbx_description
1 polymer ?
#
loop_
_entity_poly.entity_id
_entity_poly.type
_entity_poly.pdbx_seq_one_letter_code
_entity_poly.pdbx_strand_id
1 'polypeptide(L)'
;MSTDKQYYDSILANLANFDSYYNSKVTRKKRANEHPLDDGIRQKLADLIVTGKENELFEKLSMVQEIWISLIKKSIICLRYYDTREPFLQNRSKTPLAYGTDSLLDYFKKYTDFESLLYGGANHYRDHVVHVFRVWLLGIDILLRNNCQYLDKIKIDQYCLINPLEKLSVWTLISLSHDLGYPLEKSLQIVEKTRDMMKNFVTNPIMNMDIDFSGVQNNMNDFVLRFMSSKMHKKDGEHDLYVARLQPKYYFKFQKSLEHNTHGIISSLIIYKLLIFFMESDYSLHEDYTFDKEDVRQYYIRREILRAIASHTCPDVYQLNMCNMSYLLILCDESQDWGRKSLTNLYVDDNVKYTFKDVDIDMGSTPFVCKVQDSYNISGGDVEQSILRILKRFLGQSKTYRILFRDGQDTAKRDFDFHRIVEIEPTNSKRFEVDLKITTNAQAQIVVTQTRGRFSENDAFNKAFKAVFPGCEVDPAAKTLKVSIESE
;
A
#
# COMPACT_ATOMS: atom_id res chain seq x y z
N MET A 1 -17.85 5.07 -16.80
CA MET A 1 -16.69 4.15 -16.92
C MET A 1 -16.22 3.86 -15.51
N SER A 2 -15.94 2.61 -15.14
CA SER A 2 -15.46 2.30 -13.80
C SER A 2 -14.03 2.81 -13.61
N THR A 3 -13.64 3.09 -12.37
CA THR A 3 -12.29 3.52 -12.03
C THR A 3 -11.26 2.45 -12.42
N ASP A 4 -11.57 1.17 -12.21
CA ASP A 4 -10.72 0.05 -12.61
C ASP A 4 -10.39 0.09 -14.12
N LYS A 5 -11.42 0.36 -14.97
CA LYS A 5 -11.23 0.46 -16.41
C LYS A 5 -10.37 1.67 -16.81
N GLN A 6 -10.52 2.80 -16.12
CA GLN A 6 -9.69 3.98 -16.39
C GLN A 6 -8.21 3.70 -16.16
N TYR A 7 -7.86 3.03 -15.05
CA TYR A 7 -6.48 2.65 -14.77
C TYR A 7 -5.96 1.61 -15.76
N TYR A 8 -6.76 0.62 -16.11
CA TYR A 8 -6.38 -0.36 -17.11
C TYR A 8 -6.07 0.30 -18.47
N ASP A 9 -6.96 1.17 -18.96
CA ASP A 9 -6.78 1.88 -20.22
C ASP A 9 -5.53 2.80 -20.17
N SER A 10 -5.28 3.45 -19.03
CA SER A 10 -4.07 4.25 -18.79
C SER A 10 -2.80 3.40 -18.82
N ILE A 11 -2.81 2.25 -18.16
CA ILE A 11 -1.67 1.30 -18.18
C ILE A 11 -1.36 0.87 -19.60
N LEU A 12 -2.37 0.45 -20.38
CA LEU A 12 -2.18 0.03 -21.77
C LEU A 12 -1.60 1.15 -22.63
N ALA A 13 -2.09 2.37 -22.47
CA ALA A 13 -1.59 3.54 -23.20
C ALA A 13 -0.12 3.84 -22.89
N ASN A 14 0.32 3.58 -21.66
CA ASN A 14 1.70 3.85 -21.23
C ASN A 14 2.68 2.69 -21.45
N LEU A 15 2.21 1.48 -21.77
CA LEU A 15 3.08 0.31 -21.95
C LEU A 15 4.07 0.46 -23.10
N ALA A 16 3.67 1.06 -24.23
CA ALA A 16 4.57 1.31 -25.35
C ALA A 16 5.72 2.28 -24.95
N ASN A 17 5.41 3.29 -24.15
CA ASN A 17 6.40 4.21 -23.60
C ASN A 17 7.33 3.49 -22.62
N PHE A 18 6.78 2.60 -21.79
CA PHE A 18 7.57 1.78 -20.87
C PHE A 18 8.54 0.86 -21.64
N ASP A 19 8.10 0.18 -22.69
CA ASP A 19 8.94 -0.70 -23.49
C ASP A 19 10.12 0.08 -24.12
N SER A 20 9.86 1.30 -24.61
CA SER A 20 10.89 2.21 -25.13
C SER A 20 11.86 2.65 -24.03
N TYR A 21 11.34 3.04 -22.87
CA TYR A 21 12.12 3.42 -21.70
C TYR A 21 12.99 2.26 -21.21
N TYR A 22 12.42 1.06 -21.04
CA TYR A 22 13.16 -0.12 -20.62
C TYR A 22 14.31 -0.45 -21.59
N ASN A 23 14.04 -0.45 -22.89
CA ASN A 23 15.04 -0.69 -23.92
C ASN A 23 16.18 0.32 -23.91
N SER A 24 15.94 1.57 -23.50
CA SER A 24 16.97 2.61 -23.37
C SER A 24 17.87 2.46 -22.15
N LYS A 25 17.37 1.86 -21.09
CA LYS A 25 18.07 1.76 -19.78
C LYS A 25 18.82 0.45 -19.56
N VAL A 26 18.51 -0.59 -20.29
CA VAL A 26 19.00 -1.95 -20.01
C VAL A 26 19.82 -2.51 -21.15
N THR A 27 21.11 -2.78 -20.88
CA THR A 27 22.03 -3.42 -21.84
C THR A 27 21.74 -4.91 -22.00
N ARG A 28 21.37 -5.61 -20.92
CA ARG A 28 21.00 -7.04 -20.94
C ARG A 28 19.51 -7.19 -20.67
N LYS A 29 18.77 -7.46 -21.73
CA LYS A 29 17.30 -7.63 -21.67
C LYS A 29 16.93 -8.91 -20.94
N LYS A 30 15.92 -8.84 -20.08
CA LYS A 30 15.22 -10.00 -19.54
C LYS A 30 14.49 -10.75 -20.66
N ARG A 31 14.28 -12.05 -20.49
CA ARG A 31 13.51 -12.86 -21.44
C ARG A 31 12.05 -12.46 -21.41
N ALA A 32 11.32 -12.71 -22.49
CA ALA A 32 9.90 -12.36 -22.60
C ALA A 32 9.04 -12.97 -21.47
N ASN A 33 9.34 -14.21 -21.05
CA ASN A 33 8.64 -14.88 -19.95
C ASN A 33 8.94 -14.33 -18.56
N GLU A 34 9.94 -13.44 -18.44
CA GLU A 34 10.32 -12.73 -17.21
C GLU A 34 9.63 -11.36 -17.11
N HIS A 35 8.86 -10.96 -18.11
CA HIS A 35 8.14 -9.69 -18.10
C HIS A 35 6.83 -9.83 -17.28
N PRO A 36 6.66 -9.10 -16.16
CA PRO A 36 5.47 -9.23 -15.32
C PRO A 36 4.18 -8.81 -16.03
N LEU A 37 4.26 -7.93 -17.05
CA LEU A 37 3.14 -7.44 -17.86
C LEU A 37 3.27 -7.91 -19.30
N ASP A 38 3.52 -9.20 -19.54
CA ASP A 38 3.54 -9.78 -20.87
C ASP A 38 2.14 -9.84 -21.52
N ASP A 39 2.09 -10.20 -22.79
CA ASP A 39 0.85 -10.25 -23.56
C ASP A 39 -0.21 -11.16 -22.93
N GLY A 40 0.20 -12.26 -22.29
CA GLY A 40 -0.72 -13.15 -21.58
C GLY A 40 -1.40 -12.50 -20.38
N ILE A 41 -0.67 -11.69 -19.60
CA ILE A 41 -1.24 -10.92 -18.50
C ILE A 41 -2.11 -9.79 -19.05
N ARG A 42 -1.66 -9.09 -20.09
CA ARG A 42 -2.43 -8.00 -20.73
C ARG A 42 -3.78 -8.51 -21.24
N GLN A 43 -3.81 -9.68 -21.87
CA GLN A 43 -5.05 -10.30 -22.32
C GLN A 43 -5.98 -10.65 -21.15
N LYS A 44 -5.46 -11.29 -20.10
CA LYS A 44 -6.26 -11.61 -18.90
C LYS A 44 -6.84 -10.36 -18.23
N LEU A 45 -6.07 -9.27 -18.17
CA LEU A 45 -6.56 -7.99 -17.66
C LEU A 45 -7.67 -7.40 -18.56
N ALA A 46 -7.53 -7.51 -19.87
CA ALA A 46 -8.55 -7.08 -20.82
C ALA A 46 -9.85 -7.87 -20.61
N ASP A 47 -9.77 -9.19 -20.50
CA ASP A 47 -10.91 -10.07 -20.28
C ASP A 47 -11.60 -9.80 -18.92
N LEU A 48 -10.82 -9.37 -17.92
CA LEU A 48 -11.33 -9.04 -16.59
C LEU A 48 -12.14 -7.74 -16.60
N ILE A 49 -11.67 -6.69 -17.30
CA ILE A 49 -12.21 -5.32 -17.22
C ILE A 49 -12.94 -4.95 -18.53
N VAL A 50 -13.85 -5.81 -18.99
CA VAL A 50 -14.57 -5.62 -20.26
C VAL A 50 -15.73 -4.63 -20.15
N THR A 51 -16.58 -4.79 -19.15
CA THR A 51 -17.88 -4.08 -19.11
C THR A 51 -17.78 -2.70 -18.45
N GLY A 52 -16.74 -2.46 -17.68
CA GLY A 52 -16.52 -1.20 -16.97
C GLY A 52 -17.52 -0.94 -15.83
N LYS A 53 -18.13 -1.97 -15.25
CA LYS A 53 -18.95 -1.87 -14.04
C LYS A 53 -18.04 -1.85 -12.81
N GLU A 54 -18.36 -1.02 -11.82
CA GLU A 54 -17.54 -0.88 -10.59
C GLU A 54 -17.42 -2.16 -9.75
N ASN A 55 -18.42 -3.03 -9.82
CA ASN A 55 -18.46 -4.30 -9.09
C ASN A 55 -17.96 -5.50 -9.90
N GLU A 56 -17.51 -5.28 -11.12
CA GLU A 56 -17.13 -6.34 -12.05
C GLU A 56 -16.01 -7.24 -11.50
N LEU A 57 -15.00 -6.66 -10.83
CA LEU A 57 -13.92 -7.43 -10.24
C LEU A 57 -14.38 -8.38 -9.14
N PHE A 58 -15.37 -7.97 -8.35
CA PHE A 58 -15.96 -8.81 -7.32
C PHE A 58 -16.74 -9.98 -7.92
N GLU A 59 -17.49 -9.73 -9.00
CA GLU A 59 -18.21 -10.77 -9.73
C GLU A 59 -17.27 -11.79 -10.41
N LYS A 60 -16.03 -11.38 -10.71
CA LYS A 60 -15.01 -12.18 -11.39
C LYS A 60 -13.85 -12.58 -10.47
N LEU A 61 -14.11 -12.82 -9.20
CA LEU A 61 -13.10 -13.07 -8.18
C LEU A 61 -12.11 -14.19 -8.54
N SER A 62 -12.59 -15.28 -9.16
CA SER A 62 -11.72 -16.38 -9.63
C SER A 62 -10.70 -15.92 -10.68
N MET A 63 -11.11 -15.04 -11.59
CA MET A 63 -10.19 -14.46 -12.59
C MET A 63 -9.16 -13.55 -11.93
N VAL A 64 -9.57 -12.75 -10.93
CA VAL A 64 -8.64 -11.92 -10.14
C VAL A 64 -7.59 -12.79 -9.47
N GLN A 65 -8.00 -13.90 -8.86
CA GLN A 65 -7.09 -14.88 -8.24
C GLN A 65 -6.10 -15.48 -9.26
N GLU A 66 -6.57 -15.87 -10.44
CA GLU A 66 -5.69 -16.41 -11.47
C GLU A 66 -4.65 -15.38 -11.96
N ILE A 67 -5.07 -14.12 -12.11
CA ILE A 67 -4.16 -13.02 -12.49
C ILE A 67 -3.16 -12.78 -11.38
N TRP A 68 -3.60 -12.71 -10.13
CA TRP A 68 -2.75 -12.55 -8.96
C TRP A 68 -1.66 -13.63 -8.90
N ILE A 69 -2.05 -14.90 -9.05
CA ILE A 69 -1.13 -16.04 -9.10
C ILE A 69 -0.11 -15.89 -10.24
N SER A 70 -0.58 -15.53 -11.43
CA SER A 70 0.27 -15.37 -12.61
C SER A 70 1.27 -14.23 -12.44
N LEU A 71 0.84 -13.10 -11.87
CA LEU A 71 1.67 -11.94 -11.57
C LEU A 71 2.76 -12.26 -10.55
N ILE A 72 2.42 -12.94 -9.46
CA ILE A 72 3.39 -13.37 -8.44
C ILE A 72 4.44 -14.30 -9.06
N LYS A 73 4.00 -15.35 -9.80
CA LYS A 73 4.93 -16.28 -10.45
C LYS A 73 5.91 -15.58 -11.40
N LYS A 74 5.41 -14.69 -12.26
CA LYS A 74 6.25 -13.92 -13.18
C LYS A 74 7.21 -12.97 -12.49
N SER A 75 6.76 -12.31 -11.43
CA SER A 75 7.60 -11.41 -10.63
C SER A 75 8.74 -12.17 -9.94
N ILE A 76 8.45 -13.36 -9.43
CA ILE A 76 9.44 -14.27 -8.86
C ILE A 76 10.50 -14.65 -9.91
N ILE A 77 10.06 -15.07 -11.11
CA ILE A 77 10.97 -15.42 -12.20
C ILE A 77 11.84 -14.22 -12.60
N CYS A 78 11.25 -13.02 -12.69
CA CYS A 78 11.97 -11.79 -13.02
C CYS A 78 13.07 -11.45 -12.02
N LEU A 79 12.79 -11.62 -10.72
CA LEU A 79 13.71 -11.26 -9.64
C LEU A 79 14.74 -12.34 -9.32
N ARG A 80 14.59 -13.53 -9.89
CA ARG A 80 15.50 -14.65 -9.64
C ARG A 80 16.91 -14.32 -10.09
N TYR A 81 17.86 -14.62 -9.24
CA TYR A 81 19.28 -14.59 -9.58
C TYR A 81 19.63 -15.86 -10.36
N TYR A 82 20.27 -15.69 -11.52
CA TYR A 82 20.89 -16.77 -12.24
C TYR A 82 22.39 -16.65 -12.08
N ASP A 83 22.97 -17.54 -11.32
CA ASP A 83 24.44 -17.66 -11.34
C ASP A 83 24.85 -18.20 -12.70
N THR A 84 25.44 -17.32 -13.51
CA THR A 84 25.98 -17.71 -14.82
C THR A 84 27.25 -18.56 -14.72
N ARG A 85 27.82 -18.71 -13.51
CA ARG A 85 29.02 -19.47 -13.23
C ARG A 85 28.73 -20.96 -13.04
N GLU A 86 27.48 -21.35 -12.81
CA GLU A 86 27.10 -22.76 -12.66
C GLU A 86 26.16 -23.26 -13.76
N PRO A 87 26.71 -23.96 -14.81
CA PRO A 87 25.88 -24.58 -15.85
C PRO A 87 24.83 -25.57 -15.32
N PHE A 88 25.07 -26.14 -14.13
CA PHE A 88 24.19 -27.09 -13.47
C PHE A 88 22.83 -26.49 -13.07
N LEU A 89 22.77 -25.22 -12.75
CA LEU A 89 21.53 -24.54 -12.36
C LEU A 89 20.63 -24.24 -13.54
N GLN A 90 21.17 -24.16 -14.75
CA GLN A 90 20.37 -23.96 -15.97
C GLN A 90 19.41 -25.12 -16.24
N ASN A 91 19.73 -26.34 -15.84
CA ASN A 91 18.89 -27.53 -15.99
C ASN A 91 17.90 -27.72 -14.82
N ARG A 92 18.14 -27.10 -13.67
CA ARG A 92 17.19 -27.08 -12.53
C ARG A 92 16.03 -26.11 -12.71
N SER A 93 15.99 -25.34 -13.78
CA SER A 93 14.93 -24.35 -14.07
C SER A 93 13.52 -24.95 -14.21
N LYS A 94 13.38 -26.26 -14.21
CA LYS A 94 12.07 -26.94 -14.34
C LYS A 94 11.39 -27.30 -13.02
N THR A 95 12.07 -27.21 -11.88
CA THR A 95 11.55 -27.72 -10.61
C THR A 95 11.49 -26.77 -9.41
N PRO A 96 12.21 -25.67 -9.31
CA PRO A 96 12.29 -24.95 -8.02
C PRO A 96 11.23 -23.90 -7.75
N LEU A 97 10.36 -23.59 -8.70
CA LEU A 97 9.22 -22.66 -8.44
C LEU A 97 8.15 -23.26 -7.51
N ALA A 98 8.23 -24.56 -7.23
CA ALA A 98 7.26 -25.28 -6.41
C ALA A 98 7.36 -24.96 -4.92
N TYR A 99 8.56 -24.74 -4.40
CA TYR A 99 8.71 -24.51 -2.96
C TYR A 99 8.22 -23.12 -2.56
N GLY A 100 7.28 -23.08 -1.64
CA GLY A 100 6.74 -21.84 -1.08
C GLY A 100 5.67 -21.18 -1.97
N THR A 101 5.79 -21.25 -3.31
CA THR A 101 4.78 -20.66 -4.21
C THR A 101 3.46 -21.39 -4.09
N ASP A 102 3.45 -22.71 -4.11
CA ASP A 102 2.22 -23.50 -4.00
C ASP A 102 1.57 -23.32 -2.63
N SER A 103 2.38 -23.22 -1.57
CA SER A 103 1.88 -22.91 -0.22
C SER A 103 1.26 -21.51 -0.13
N LEU A 104 1.86 -20.52 -0.79
CA LEU A 104 1.30 -19.16 -0.86
C LEU A 104 -0.01 -19.15 -1.65
N LEU A 105 -0.09 -19.90 -2.76
CA LEU A 105 -1.29 -20.01 -3.57
C LEU A 105 -2.43 -20.71 -2.82
N ASP A 106 -2.12 -21.79 -2.07
CA ASP A 106 -3.07 -22.48 -1.21
C ASP A 106 -3.53 -21.55 -0.09
N TYR A 107 -2.62 -20.82 0.54
CA TYR A 107 -2.95 -19.81 1.54
C TYR A 107 -3.90 -18.74 0.97
N PHE A 108 -3.62 -18.22 -0.23
CA PHE A 108 -4.45 -17.19 -0.87
C PHE A 108 -5.86 -17.70 -1.20
N LYS A 109 -6.00 -18.95 -1.63
CA LYS A 109 -7.32 -19.57 -1.84
C LYS A 109 -8.10 -19.66 -0.52
N LYS A 110 -7.45 -20.19 0.52
CA LYS A 110 -8.05 -20.29 1.87
C LYS A 110 -8.36 -18.91 2.46
N TYR A 111 -7.54 -17.91 2.16
CA TYR A 111 -7.78 -16.52 2.54
C TYR A 111 -9.09 -15.99 1.95
N THR A 112 -9.35 -16.28 0.69
CA THR A 112 -10.62 -15.88 0.03
C THR A 112 -11.83 -16.54 0.65
N ASP A 113 -11.72 -17.84 1.01
CA ASP A 113 -12.80 -18.55 1.71
C ASP A 113 -13.04 -17.97 3.10
N PHE A 114 -11.97 -17.66 3.82
CA PHE A 114 -12.03 -17.02 5.14
C PHE A 114 -12.63 -15.61 5.07
N GLU A 115 -12.34 -14.86 4.00
CA GLU A 115 -12.86 -13.52 3.78
C GLU A 115 -14.40 -13.50 3.75
N SER A 116 -15.02 -14.52 3.18
CA SER A 116 -16.48 -14.67 3.16
C SER A 116 -17.09 -14.79 4.56
N LEU A 117 -16.38 -15.43 5.51
CA LEU A 117 -16.80 -15.54 6.90
C LEU A 117 -16.69 -14.20 7.64
N LEU A 118 -15.64 -13.43 7.37
CA LEU A 118 -15.44 -12.10 7.96
C LEU A 118 -16.47 -11.08 7.48
N TYR A 119 -17.00 -11.23 6.27
CA TYR A 119 -17.99 -10.33 5.68
C TYR A 119 -19.27 -10.25 6.53
N GLY A 120 -19.67 -11.35 7.16
CA GLY A 120 -20.82 -11.42 8.07
C GLY A 120 -20.58 -10.89 9.49
N GLY A 121 -19.32 -10.74 9.90
CA GLY A 121 -18.95 -10.47 11.30
C GLY A 121 -18.53 -9.03 11.64
N ALA A 122 -18.28 -8.17 10.69
CA ALA A 122 -17.77 -6.83 10.94
C ALA A 122 -18.51 -5.76 10.14
N ASN A 123 -19.07 -4.76 10.84
CA ASN A 123 -19.81 -3.64 10.22
C ASN A 123 -19.02 -2.84 9.17
N HIS A 124 -17.71 -2.95 9.16
CA HIS A 124 -16.81 -2.23 8.27
C HIS A 124 -15.85 -3.16 7.52
N TYR A 125 -16.21 -4.44 7.39
CA TYR A 125 -15.37 -5.36 6.63
C TYR A 125 -15.27 -4.91 5.17
N ARG A 126 -14.06 -4.93 4.64
CA ARG A 126 -13.76 -4.55 3.27
C ARG A 126 -13.17 -5.75 2.55
N ASP A 127 -13.53 -5.93 1.30
CA ASP A 127 -12.94 -6.97 0.43
C ASP A 127 -11.44 -6.71 0.24
N HIS A 128 -10.60 -7.62 0.73
CA HIS A 128 -9.16 -7.50 0.63
C HIS A 128 -8.57 -8.11 -0.64
N VAL A 129 -9.19 -9.14 -1.21
CA VAL A 129 -8.68 -9.79 -2.42
C VAL A 129 -8.72 -8.83 -3.62
N VAL A 130 -9.87 -8.19 -3.83
CA VAL A 130 -10.01 -7.17 -4.89
C VAL A 130 -9.25 -5.90 -4.51
N HIS A 131 -9.18 -5.57 -3.21
CA HIS A 131 -8.43 -4.43 -2.72
C HIS A 131 -6.94 -4.50 -3.08
N VAL A 132 -6.25 -5.58 -2.72
CA VAL A 132 -4.81 -5.70 -3.01
C VAL A 132 -4.54 -5.66 -4.52
N PHE A 133 -5.47 -6.19 -5.33
CA PHE A 133 -5.38 -6.09 -6.77
C PHE A 133 -5.54 -4.64 -7.27
N ARG A 134 -6.47 -3.87 -6.70
CA ARG A 134 -6.66 -2.45 -7.03
C ARG A 134 -5.49 -1.58 -6.57
N VAL A 135 -4.90 -1.89 -5.41
CA VAL A 135 -3.65 -1.27 -4.95
C VAL A 135 -2.52 -1.52 -5.94
N TRP A 136 -2.39 -2.76 -6.42
CA TRP A 136 -1.45 -3.11 -7.47
C TRP A 136 -1.69 -2.31 -8.75
N LEU A 137 -2.94 -2.26 -9.23
CA LEU A 137 -3.34 -1.57 -10.45
C LEU A 137 -3.02 -0.06 -10.38
N LEU A 138 -3.37 0.60 -9.26
CA LEU A 138 -3.07 2.01 -9.02
C LEU A 138 -1.57 2.29 -9.05
N GLY A 139 -0.78 1.47 -8.37
CA GLY A 139 0.66 1.69 -8.31
C GLY A 139 1.36 1.40 -9.65
N ILE A 140 0.92 0.39 -10.43
CA ILE A 140 1.44 0.18 -11.80
C ILE A 140 1.16 1.40 -12.67
N ASP A 141 -0.06 1.94 -12.60
CA ASP A 141 -0.42 3.13 -13.36
C ASP A 141 0.47 4.33 -12.99
N ILE A 142 0.66 4.60 -11.69
CA ILE A 142 1.56 5.66 -11.20
C ILE A 142 3.01 5.45 -11.71
N LEU A 143 3.50 4.21 -11.69
CA LEU A 143 4.85 3.87 -12.11
C LEU A 143 5.09 4.07 -13.62
N LEU A 144 4.06 3.87 -14.44
CA LEU A 144 4.15 3.96 -15.89
C LEU A 144 3.85 5.36 -16.44
N ARG A 145 3.16 6.22 -15.70
CA ARG A 145 2.79 7.58 -16.13
C ARG A 145 4.01 8.46 -16.43
N ASN A 146 3.81 9.49 -17.23
CA ASN A 146 4.80 10.53 -17.52
C ASN A 146 6.16 9.95 -17.96
N ASN A 147 6.13 9.01 -18.91
CA ASN A 147 7.33 8.31 -19.39
C ASN A 147 8.14 7.65 -18.26
N CYS A 148 7.47 7.02 -17.31
CA CYS A 148 8.08 6.31 -16.18
C CYS A 148 8.93 7.21 -15.26
N GLN A 149 8.63 8.50 -15.19
CA GLN A 149 9.43 9.46 -14.43
C GLN A 149 9.54 9.09 -12.94
N TYR A 150 8.42 8.66 -12.33
CA TYR A 150 8.42 8.23 -10.94
C TYR A 150 9.19 6.92 -10.75
N LEU A 151 9.00 5.95 -11.64
CA LEU A 151 9.74 4.68 -11.64
C LEU A 151 11.26 4.88 -11.74
N ASP A 152 11.71 5.83 -12.57
CA ASP A 152 13.14 6.17 -12.69
C ASP A 152 13.70 6.68 -11.36
N LYS A 153 12.96 7.52 -10.65
CA LYS A 153 13.37 8.12 -9.37
C LYS A 153 13.36 7.15 -8.19
N ILE A 154 12.54 6.09 -8.20
CA ILE A 154 12.52 5.11 -7.11
C ILE A 154 13.89 4.46 -6.95
N LYS A 155 14.42 4.53 -5.72
CA LYS A 155 15.69 3.93 -5.33
C LYS A 155 15.44 2.77 -4.37
N ILE A 156 15.79 1.56 -4.78
CA ILE A 156 15.74 0.37 -3.94
C ILE A 156 17.05 0.22 -3.18
N ASP A 157 18.16 0.56 -3.81
CA ASP A 157 19.49 0.56 -3.21
C ASP A 157 20.36 1.73 -3.69
N GLN A 158 21.54 1.85 -3.09
CA GLN A 158 22.51 2.88 -3.44
C GLN A 158 23.78 2.33 -4.12
N TYR A 159 23.92 1.00 -4.25
CA TYR A 159 25.12 0.35 -4.75
C TYR A 159 24.92 -0.45 -6.03
N CYS A 160 23.72 -0.94 -6.28
CA CYS A 160 23.40 -1.80 -7.41
C CYS A 160 22.29 -1.21 -8.26
N LEU A 161 22.38 -1.38 -9.57
CA LEU A 161 21.34 -0.96 -10.48
C LEU A 161 20.23 -2.01 -10.52
N ILE A 162 19.06 -1.67 -10.01
CA ILE A 162 17.83 -2.45 -10.15
C ILE A 162 17.11 -1.96 -11.42
N ASN A 163 16.87 -2.86 -12.37
CA ASN A 163 16.27 -2.48 -13.64
C ASN A 163 14.75 -2.19 -13.53
N PRO A 164 14.15 -1.49 -14.50
CA PRO A 164 12.73 -1.13 -14.44
C PRO A 164 11.78 -2.32 -14.30
N LEU A 165 12.02 -3.46 -14.97
CA LEU A 165 11.18 -4.66 -14.85
C LEU A 165 11.25 -5.25 -13.45
N GLU A 166 12.44 -5.23 -12.84
CA GLU A 166 12.61 -5.69 -11.47
C GLU A 166 11.91 -4.77 -10.48
N LYS A 167 11.92 -3.45 -10.69
CA LYS A 167 11.14 -2.52 -9.87
C LYS A 167 9.64 -2.80 -9.97
N LEU A 168 9.11 -3.08 -11.18
CA LEU A 168 7.71 -3.49 -11.36
C LEU A 168 7.40 -4.82 -10.66
N SER A 169 8.34 -5.76 -10.70
CA SER A 169 8.20 -7.07 -10.02
C SER A 169 8.24 -6.93 -8.50
N VAL A 170 9.12 -6.07 -7.97
CA VAL A 170 9.15 -5.71 -6.54
C VAL A 170 7.83 -5.08 -6.12
N TRP A 171 7.31 -4.12 -6.88
CA TRP A 171 6.01 -3.52 -6.63
C TRP A 171 4.89 -4.56 -6.62
N THR A 172 4.90 -5.47 -7.58
CA THR A 172 3.88 -6.53 -7.70
C THR A 172 3.86 -7.44 -6.47
N LEU A 173 5.04 -7.87 -5.99
CA LEU A 173 5.12 -8.68 -4.77
C LEU A 173 4.68 -7.90 -3.53
N ILE A 174 5.07 -6.64 -3.40
CA ILE A 174 4.66 -5.78 -2.28
C ILE A 174 3.14 -5.62 -2.26
N SER A 175 2.57 -5.10 -3.34
CA SER A 175 1.16 -4.71 -3.38
C SER A 175 0.20 -5.89 -3.28
N LEU A 176 0.52 -7.03 -3.92
CA LEU A 176 -0.34 -8.21 -3.86
C LEU A 176 -0.20 -9.03 -2.57
N SER A 177 0.76 -8.71 -1.71
CA SER A 177 1.05 -9.50 -0.51
C SER A 177 0.98 -8.71 0.80
N HIS A 178 0.71 -7.39 0.76
CA HIS A 178 0.79 -6.56 1.96
C HIS A 178 -0.24 -6.93 3.04
N ASP A 179 -1.41 -7.43 2.65
CA ASP A 179 -2.54 -7.77 3.52
C ASP A 179 -2.67 -9.26 3.87
N LEU A 180 -1.69 -10.12 3.51
CA LEU A 180 -1.78 -11.56 3.79
C LEU A 180 -1.94 -11.90 5.29
N GLY A 181 -1.45 -11.05 6.18
CA GLY A 181 -1.58 -11.21 7.63
C GLY A 181 -2.92 -10.75 8.21
N TYR A 182 -3.77 -10.11 7.41
CA TYR A 182 -5.02 -9.53 7.88
C TYR A 182 -6.00 -10.53 8.53
N PRO A 183 -6.18 -11.78 8.02
CA PRO A 183 -7.04 -12.76 8.66
C PRO A 183 -6.65 -13.05 10.11
N LEU A 184 -5.35 -13.09 10.39
CA LEU A 184 -4.84 -13.36 11.71
C LEU A 184 -5.15 -12.22 12.69
N GLU A 185 -4.86 -10.99 12.30
CA GLU A 185 -5.20 -9.79 13.08
C GLU A 185 -6.71 -9.70 13.36
N LYS A 186 -7.56 -9.99 12.36
CA LYS A 186 -9.02 -9.94 12.52
C LYS A 186 -9.57 -11.06 13.39
N SER A 187 -8.99 -12.25 13.32
CA SER A 187 -9.38 -13.36 14.21
C SER A 187 -9.17 -13.01 15.68
N LEU A 188 -8.04 -12.37 16.01
CA LEU A 188 -7.78 -11.86 17.37
C LEU A 188 -8.84 -10.85 17.79
N GLN A 189 -9.15 -9.88 16.95
CA GLN A 189 -10.17 -8.85 17.24
C GLN A 189 -11.57 -9.45 17.43
N ILE A 190 -11.93 -10.50 16.67
CA ILE A 190 -13.22 -11.21 16.82
C ILE A 190 -13.28 -11.91 18.18
N VAL A 191 -12.22 -12.61 18.58
CA VAL A 191 -12.15 -13.29 19.88
C VAL A 191 -12.27 -12.27 21.02
N GLU A 192 -11.56 -11.15 20.96
CA GLU A 192 -11.65 -10.08 21.97
C GLU A 192 -13.07 -9.52 22.09
N LYS A 193 -13.69 -9.14 20.98
CA LYS A 193 -15.08 -8.63 20.97
C LYS A 193 -16.08 -9.64 21.49
N THR A 194 -15.90 -10.92 21.13
CA THR A 194 -16.77 -12.00 21.62
C THR A 194 -16.62 -12.16 23.13
N ARG A 195 -15.38 -12.15 23.64
CA ARG A 195 -15.11 -12.19 25.08
C ARG A 195 -15.75 -10.99 25.79
N ASP A 196 -15.61 -9.78 25.26
CA ASP A 196 -16.18 -8.59 25.86
C ASP A 196 -17.71 -8.61 25.86
N MET A 197 -18.33 -9.11 24.82
CA MET A 197 -19.78 -9.35 24.76
C MET A 197 -20.23 -10.36 25.83
N MET A 198 -19.48 -11.44 26.00
CA MET A 198 -19.80 -12.50 26.97
C MET A 198 -19.63 -12.04 28.43
N LYS A 199 -18.84 -11.01 28.72
CA LYS A 199 -18.73 -10.40 30.07
C LYS A 199 -20.06 -9.85 30.61
N ASN A 200 -21.02 -9.57 29.74
CA ASN A 200 -22.37 -9.14 30.14
C ASN A 200 -23.23 -10.30 30.70
N PHE A 201 -22.79 -11.54 30.57
CA PHE A 201 -23.40 -12.70 31.17
C PHE A 201 -22.69 -13.09 32.46
N VAL A 202 -23.38 -13.77 33.37
CA VAL A 202 -22.88 -14.14 34.71
C VAL A 202 -21.61 -15.03 34.66
N THR A 203 -21.32 -15.63 33.55
CA THR A 203 -20.12 -16.48 33.34
C THR A 203 -19.02 -15.66 32.67
N ASN A 204 -17.79 -15.72 33.21
CA ASN A 204 -16.60 -15.20 32.54
C ASN A 204 -15.99 -16.31 31.67
N PRO A 205 -16.34 -16.44 30.39
CA PRO A 205 -15.71 -17.45 29.53
C PRO A 205 -14.25 -17.06 29.32
N ILE A 206 -13.36 -18.03 29.51
CA ILE A 206 -11.96 -17.90 29.12
C ILE A 206 -11.90 -18.17 27.63
N MET A 207 -11.82 -17.09 26.85
CA MET A 207 -11.60 -17.14 25.39
C MET A 207 -10.30 -16.40 25.11
N ASN A 208 -9.23 -17.14 24.91
CA ASN A 208 -7.94 -16.60 24.50
C ASN A 208 -7.56 -17.19 23.16
N MET A 209 -7.09 -16.34 22.28
CA MET A 209 -6.38 -16.71 21.06
C MET A 209 -5.01 -16.07 21.13
N ASP A 210 -4.01 -16.88 21.42
CA ASP A 210 -2.62 -16.45 21.47
C ASP A 210 -1.90 -16.99 20.24
N ILE A 211 -1.08 -16.14 19.63
CA ILE A 211 -0.16 -16.55 18.56
C ILE A 211 1.19 -16.71 19.22
N ASP A 212 1.55 -17.95 19.49
CA ASP A 212 2.87 -18.27 20.02
C ASP A 212 3.77 -18.76 18.90
N PHE A 213 4.90 -18.09 18.73
CA PHE A 213 5.98 -18.48 17.83
C PHE A 213 7.06 -19.17 18.67
N SER A 214 7.02 -20.50 18.76
CA SER A 214 7.98 -21.26 19.54
C SER A 214 9.08 -21.91 18.68
N GLY A 215 10.21 -22.22 19.32
CA GLY A 215 11.30 -22.99 18.72
C GLY A 215 11.90 -22.35 17.46
N VAL A 216 12.02 -23.14 16.39
CA VAL A 216 12.63 -22.72 15.11
C VAL A 216 11.91 -21.51 14.48
N GLN A 217 10.59 -21.46 14.61
CA GLN A 217 9.82 -20.34 14.04
C GLN A 217 10.15 -19.02 14.73
N ASN A 218 10.38 -19.00 16.03
CA ASN A 218 10.77 -17.79 16.75
C ASN A 218 12.15 -17.29 16.27
N ASN A 219 13.10 -18.19 16.08
CA ASN A 219 14.41 -17.85 15.53
C ASN A 219 14.32 -17.29 14.11
N MET A 220 13.43 -17.84 13.29
CA MET A 220 13.17 -17.34 11.94
C MET A 220 12.54 -15.95 11.95
N ASN A 221 11.62 -15.68 12.87
CA ASN A 221 11.02 -14.36 13.00
C ASN A 221 12.05 -13.32 13.43
N ASP A 222 12.93 -13.63 14.39
CA ASP A 222 14.04 -12.76 14.78
C ASP A 222 14.99 -12.49 13.61
N PHE A 223 15.33 -13.52 12.84
CA PHE A 223 16.15 -13.35 11.64
C PHE A 223 15.50 -12.40 10.63
N VAL A 224 14.19 -12.54 10.36
CA VAL A 224 13.47 -11.65 9.44
C VAL A 224 13.44 -10.21 9.94
N LEU A 225 13.22 -10.00 11.25
CA LEU A 225 13.28 -8.67 11.86
C LEU A 225 14.65 -8.03 11.72
N ARG A 226 15.72 -8.78 11.98
CA ARG A 226 17.11 -8.32 11.79
C ARG A 226 17.38 -7.99 10.33
N PHE A 227 16.95 -8.85 9.42
CA PHE A 227 17.12 -8.65 7.98
C PHE A 227 16.45 -7.36 7.50
N MET A 228 15.16 -7.16 7.81
CA MET A 228 14.43 -5.93 7.44
C MET A 228 15.03 -4.67 8.06
N SER A 229 15.62 -4.80 9.24
CA SER A 229 16.18 -3.68 10.02
C SER A 229 17.64 -3.39 9.72
N SER A 230 18.28 -4.17 8.87
CA SER A 230 19.70 -3.97 8.55
C SER A 230 19.91 -3.02 7.37
N LYS A 231 21.12 -2.52 7.25
CA LYS A 231 21.60 -1.67 6.17
C LYS A 231 22.97 -2.16 5.69
N MET A 232 23.14 -2.18 4.38
CA MET A 232 24.43 -2.49 3.76
C MET A 232 25.39 -1.31 3.87
N HIS A 233 26.65 -1.61 4.16
CA HIS A 233 27.75 -0.67 4.16
C HIS A 233 28.88 -1.23 3.30
N LYS A 234 29.48 -0.39 2.48
CA LYS A 234 30.69 -0.75 1.75
C LYS A 234 31.87 -0.85 2.74
N LYS A 235 32.63 -1.93 2.68
CA LYS A 235 33.83 -2.09 3.47
C LYS A 235 34.94 -1.31 2.80
N ASP A 236 35.70 -0.54 3.57
CA ASP A 236 36.87 0.17 3.05
C ASP A 236 37.94 -0.84 2.61
N GLY A 237 38.42 -0.69 1.37
CA GLY A 237 39.43 -1.60 0.80
C GLY A 237 39.41 -1.62 -0.72
N GLU A 238 40.30 -2.40 -1.32
CA GLU A 238 40.54 -2.50 -2.77
C GLU A 238 39.39 -3.25 -3.53
N HIS A 239 38.55 -3.99 -2.82
CA HIS A 239 37.45 -4.78 -3.41
C HIS A 239 36.09 -4.25 -3.04
N ASP A 240 35.14 -4.42 -3.94
CA ASP A 240 33.71 -4.10 -3.70
C ASP A 240 33.07 -5.14 -2.76
N LEU A 241 33.50 -5.10 -1.49
CA LEU A 241 32.92 -5.92 -0.43
C LEU A 241 31.97 -5.10 0.45
N TYR A 242 30.93 -5.75 0.94
CA TYR A 242 29.88 -5.11 1.72
C TYR A 242 29.57 -5.91 2.97
N VAL A 243 29.10 -5.23 4.00
CA VAL A 243 28.65 -5.83 5.26
C VAL A 243 27.27 -5.33 5.62
N ALA A 244 26.42 -6.20 6.13
CA ALA A 244 25.11 -5.84 6.65
C ALA A 244 25.22 -5.48 8.14
N ARG A 245 24.76 -4.30 8.53
CA ARG A 245 24.72 -3.86 9.92
C ARG A 245 23.30 -3.61 10.38
N LEU A 246 22.97 -4.15 11.55
CA LEU A 246 21.68 -3.93 12.18
C LEU A 246 21.50 -2.45 12.53
N GLN A 247 20.31 -1.92 12.25
CA GLN A 247 19.85 -0.62 12.73
C GLN A 247 18.89 -0.84 13.92
N PRO A 248 19.34 -0.74 15.17
CA PRO A 248 18.54 -1.12 16.34
C PRO A 248 17.20 -0.38 16.42
N LYS A 249 17.18 0.90 16.01
CA LYS A 249 15.96 1.71 16.00
C LYS A 249 14.84 1.07 15.16
N TYR A 250 15.15 0.53 13.99
CA TYR A 250 14.14 -0.14 13.14
C TYR A 250 13.79 -1.52 13.65
N TYR A 251 14.76 -2.25 14.21
CA TYR A 251 14.52 -3.56 14.81
C TYR A 251 13.46 -3.45 15.93
N PHE A 252 13.63 -2.53 16.89
CA PHE A 252 12.66 -2.33 17.96
C PHE A 252 11.29 -1.87 17.47
N LYS A 253 11.23 -1.06 16.43
CA LYS A 253 9.95 -0.64 15.83
C LYS A 253 9.17 -1.82 15.24
N PHE A 254 9.84 -2.67 14.48
CA PHE A 254 9.21 -3.85 13.89
C PHE A 254 8.92 -4.93 14.94
N GLN A 255 9.77 -5.08 15.96
CA GLN A 255 9.47 -5.96 17.10
C GLN A 255 8.18 -5.54 17.79
N LYS A 256 8.03 -4.25 18.12
CA LYS A 256 6.80 -3.71 18.69
C LYS A 256 5.58 -3.98 17.81
N SER A 257 5.73 -3.84 16.49
CA SER A 257 4.67 -4.16 15.52
C SER A 257 4.31 -5.66 15.55
N LEU A 258 5.28 -6.55 15.73
CA LEU A 258 5.06 -7.98 15.90
C LEU A 258 4.34 -8.31 17.20
N GLU A 259 4.71 -7.69 18.32
CA GLU A 259 4.04 -7.85 19.62
C GLU A 259 2.55 -7.47 19.56
N HIS A 260 2.19 -6.54 18.69
CA HIS A 260 0.81 -6.13 18.44
C HIS A 260 0.13 -6.91 17.30
N ASN A 261 0.81 -7.91 16.72
CA ASN A 261 0.31 -8.75 15.63
C ASN A 261 -0.29 -7.95 14.47
N THR A 262 0.32 -6.81 14.10
CA THR A 262 -0.18 -6.01 12.97
C THR A 262 -0.05 -6.80 11.67
N HIS A 263 -1.05 -6.71 10.78
CA HIS A 263 -1.07 -7.56 9.58
C HIS A 263 0.12 -7.35 8.65
N GLY A 264 0.69 -6.17 8.56
CA GLY A 264 1.85 -5.92 7.71
C GLY A 264 3.10 -6.70 8.13
N ILE A 265 3.41 -6.76 9.44
CA ILE A 265 4.54 -7.58 9.90
C ILE A 265 4.28 -9.07 9.71
N ILE A 266 3.05 -9.52 9.96
CA ILE A 266 2.65 -10.91 9.73
C ILE A 266 2.73 -11.26 8.25
N SER A 267 2.26 -10.38 7.36
CA SER A 267 2.39 -10.54 5.91
C SER A 267 3.86 -10.72 5.48
N SER A 268 4.76 -9.92 6.07
CA SER A 268 6.20 -10.03 5.82
C SER A 268 6.76 -11.40 6.24
N LEU A 269 6.33 -11.92 7.38
CA LEU A 269 6.72 -13.26 7.86
C LEU A 269 6.17 -14.39 6.98
N ILE A 270 4.97 -14.22 6.42
CA ILE A 270 4.39 -15.18 5.48
C ILE A 270 5.17 -15.20 4.18
N ILE A 271 5.40 -14.03 3.57
CA ILE A 271 6.04 -13.96 2.25
C ILE A 271 7.56 -14.22 2.32
N TYR A 272 8.18 -14.05 3.48
CA TYR A 272 9.60 -14.32 3.67
C TYR A 272 9.98 -15.72 3.21
N LYS A 273 9.20 -16.74 3.56
CA LYS A 273 9.45 -18.13 3.12
C LYS A 273 9.54 -18.25 1.61
N LEU A 274 8.69 -17.52 0.88
CA LEU A 274 8.73 -17.46 -0.58
C LEU A 274 10.02 -16.80 -1.09
N LEU A 275 10.46 -15.74 -0.41
CA LEU A 275 11.63 -14.96 -0.82
C LEU A 275 12.96 -15.68 -0.55
N ILE A 276 13.03 -16.58 0.43
CA ILE A 276 14.24 -17.39 0.70
C ILE A 276 14.64 -18.20 -0.54
N PHE A 277 13.68 -18.77 -1.25
CA PHE A 277 13.95 -19.62 -2.40
C PHE A 277 14.50 -18.88 -3.63
N PHE A 278 14.61 -17.56 -3.56
CA PHE A 278 15.36 -16.80 -4.56
C PHE A 278 16.82 -16.68 -4.25
N MET A 279 17.23 -17.01 -3.02
CA MET A 279 18.60 -16.90 -2.61
C MET A 279 19.34 -18.18 -2.98
N GLU A 280 20.22 -18.07 -3.93
CA GLU A 280 21.15 -19.13 -4.33
C GLU A 280 22.51 -18.95 -3.66
N SER A 281 22.74 -17.81 -2.99
CA SER A 281 23.93 -17.51 -2.24
C SER A 281 23.67 -17.54 -0.73
N ASP A 282 24.59 -18.14 0.01
CA ASP A 282 24.62 -18.03 1.46
C ASP A 282 24.90 -16.58 1.85
N TYR A 283 24.15 -16.08 2.82
CA TYR A 283 24.51 -14.83 3.47
C TYR A 283 24.25 -14.88 4.96
N SER A 284 24.99 -14.08 5.69
CA SER A 284 24.87 -13.93 7.13
C SER A 284 24.72 -12.46 7.48
N LEU A 285 23.98 -12.17 8.54
CA LEU A 285 23.96 -10.83 9.15
C LEU A 285 25.09 -10.66 10.20
N HIS A 286 26.01 -11.58 10.26
CA HIS A 286 27.19 -11.49 11.12
C HIS A 286 28.14 -10.41 10.60
N GLU A 287 28.75 -9.63 11.49
CA GLU A 287 29.58 -8.49 11.11
C GLU A 287 30.83 -8.88 10.28
N ASP A 288 31.30 -10.10 10.44
CA ASP A 288 32.48 -10.62 9.72
C ASP A 288 32.15 -11.17 8.33
N TYR A 289 30.85 -11.37 8.01
CA TYR A 289 30.44 -11.85 6.70
C TYR A 289 30.44 -10.72 5.67
N THR A 290 31.11 -10.94 4.56
CA THR A 290 31.20 -9.97 3.46
C THR A 290 30.38 -10.46 2.26
N PHE A 291 29.60 -9.55 1.70
CA PHE A 291 28.79 -9.77 0.50
C PHE A 291 29.55 -9.30 -0.73
N ASP A 292 29.38 -9.99 -1.85
CA ASP A 292 29.74 -9.46 -3.15
C ASP A 292 28.61 -8.54 -3.69
N LYS A 293 28.82 -7.95 -4.86
CA LYS A 293 27.88 -7.00 -5.44
C LYS A 293 26.55 -7.64 -5.84
N GLU A 294 26.54 -8.89 -6.25
CA GLU A 294 25.34 -9.61 -6.64
C GLU A 294 24.52 -10.02 -5.41
N ASP A 295 25.18 -10.45 -4.34
CA ASP A 295 24.54 -10.72 -3.05
C ASP A 295 23.90 -9.46 -2.47
N VAL A 296 24.57 -8.31 -2.56
CA VAL A 296 24.03 -7.01 -2.14
C VAL A 296 22.76 -6.67 -2.91
N ARG A 297 22.76 -6.93 -4.21
CA ARG A 297 21.58 -6.71 -5.05
C ARG A 297 20.39 -7.55 -4.61
N GLN A 298 20.61 -8.86 -4.38
CA GLN A 298 19.59 -9.79 -3.92
C GLN A 298 19.10 -9.43 -2.51
N TYR A 299 20.02 -9.03 -1.64
CA TYR A 299 19.68 -8.53 -0.31
C TYR A 299 18.73 -7.33 -0.38
N TYR A 300 19.05 -6.30 -1.17
CA TYR A 300 18.22 -5.11 -1.24
C TYR A 300 16.83 -5.35 -1.81
N ILE A 301 16.71 -6.19 -2.84
CA ILE A 301 15.40 -6.56 -3.43
C ILE A 301 14.50 -7.16 -2.35
N ARG A 302 14.99 -8.16 -1.61
CA ARG A 302 14.21 -8.85 -0.58
C ARG A 302 13.89 -7.96 0.60
N ARG A 303 14.91 -7.23 1.07
CA ARG A 303 14.73 -6.27 2.16
C ARG A 303 13.68 -5.23 1.83
N GLU A 304 13.68 -4.68 0.61
CA GLU A 304 12.70 -3.68 0.19
C GLU A 304 11.29 -4.26 0.20
N ILE A 305 11.11 -5.47 -0.32
CA ILE A 305 9.79 -6.13 -0.31
C ILE A 305 9.28 -6.29 1.13
N LEU A 306 10.06 -6.93 1.98
CA LEU A 306 9.66 -7.22 3.36
C LEU A 306 9.45 -5.94 4.16
N ARG A 307 10.36 -4.97 4.02
CA ARG A 307 10.31 -3.71 4.74
C ARG A 307 9.13 -2.84 4.32
N ALA A 308 8.80 -2.77 3.02
CA ALA A 308 7.65 -2.02 2.54
C ALA A 308 6.35 -2.61 3.11
N ILE A 309 6.21 -3.95 3.05
CA ILE A 309 5.06 -4.65 3.60
C ILE A 309 4.95 -4.44 5.12
N ALA A 310 6.04 -4.61 5.87
CA ALA A 310 6.02 -4.41 7.33
C ALA A 310 5.74 -2.96 7.73
N SER A 311 6.18 -1.99 6.92
CA SER A 311 6.12 -0.56 7.27
C SER A 311 4.72 0.03 7.13
N HIS A 312 3.85 -0.52 6.26
CA HIS A 312 2.56 0.12 5.97
C HIS A 312 1.61 0.12 7.18
N THR A 313 1.75 -0.84 8.10
CA THR A 313 0.97 -0.88 9.35
C THR A 313 1.77 -0.53 10.61
N CYS A 314 3.03 -0.11 10.46
CA CYS A 314 3.88 0.25 11.58
C CYS A 314 3.87 1.77 11.79
N PRO A 315 3.11 2.32 12.76
CA PRO A 315 2.96 3.77 12.92
C PRO A 315 4.27 4.46 13.34
N ASP A 316 5.21 3.71 13.88
CA ASP A 316 6.53 4.22 14.26
C ASP A 316 7.48 4.38 13.04
N VAL A 317 7.10 3.86 11.86
CA VAL A 317 7.88 3.96 10.60
C VAL A 317 7.17 4.92 9.66
N TYR A 318 7.59 6.17 9.67
CA TYR A 318 7.06 7.23 8.83
C TYR A 318 7.92 7.50 7.59
N GLN A 319 7.33 8.09 6.56
CA GLN A 319 7.96 8.35 5.28
C GLN A 319 8.40 9.82 5.19
N LEU A 320 9.68 10.03 4.90
CA LEU A 320 10.27 11.36 4.64
C LEU A 320 10.71 11.53 3.19
N ASN A 321 10.78 10.43 2.44
CA ASN A 321 11.19 10.39 1.05
C ASN A 321 10.09 9.74 0.21
N MET A 322 9.67 10.41 -0.85
CA MET A 322 8.61 9.93 -1.73
C MET A 322 9.10 8.84 -2.70
N CYS A 323 10.40 8.84 -3.04
CA CYS A 323 10.95 7.96 -4.07
C CYS A 323 11.37 6.58 -3.52
N ASN A 324 10.46 5.88 -2.82
CA ASN A 324 10.66 4.52 -2.34
C ASN A 324 9.37 3.69 -2.40
N MET A 325 9.49 2.36 -2.32
CA MET A 325 8.37 1.44 -2.43
C MET A 325 7.44 1.47 -1.21
N SER A 326 7.96 1.76 -0.02
CA SER A 326 7.13 1.88 1.20
C SER A 326 6.17 3.07 1.10
N TYR A 327 6.65 4.22 0.59
CA TYR A 327 5.79 5.37 0.33
C TYR A 327 4.70 5.05 -0.69
N LEU A 328 5.09 4.42 -1.81
CA LEU A 328 4.14 4.06 -2.86
C LEU A 328 3.06 3.11 -2.35
N LEU A 329 3.43 2.11 -1.52
CA LEU A 329 2.46 1.19 -0.92
C LEU A 329 1.47 1.94 -0.03
N ILE A 330 1.95 2.74 0.90
CA ILE A 330 1.11 3.53 1.81
C ILE A 330 0.18 4.45 1.02
N LEU A 331 0.70 5.13 0.00
CA LEU A 331 -0.08 6.02 -0.84
C LEU A 331 -1.21 5.29 -1.56
N CYS A 332 -0.91 4.16 -2.19
CA CYS A 332 -1.88 3.38 -2.95
C CYS A 332 -2.91 2.69 -2.05
N ASP A 333 -2.48 2.14 -0.92
CA ASP A 333 -3.34 1.45 0.04
C ASP A 333 -4.36 2.42 0.68
N GLU A 334 -3.87 3.53 1.24
CA GLU A 334 -4.72 4.55 1.87
C GLU A 334 -5.61 5.32 0.87
N SER A 335 -5.23 5.36 -0.40
CA SER A 335 -5.99 6.05 -1.45
C SER A 335 -7.03 5.16 -2.12
N GLN A 336 -6.88 3.84 -2.05
CA GLN A 336 -7.78 2.91 -2.74
C GLN A 336 -9.09 2.75 -1.97
N ASP A 337 -10.07 3.55 -2.30
CA ASP A 337 -11.40 3.57 -1.67
C ASP A 337 -12.55 3.19 -2.63
N TRP A 338 -12.33 3.22 -3.94
CA TRP A 338 -13.37 2.92 -4.91
C TRP A 338 -13.75 1.44 -4.94
N GLY A 339 -15.03 1.17 -5.16
CA GLY A 339 -15.58 -0.18 -5.28
C GLY A 339 -15.46 -1.05 -4.03
N ARG A 340 -15.11 -0.47 -2.87
CA ARG A 340 -15.11 -1.20 -1.59
C ARG A 340 -16.53 -1.34 -1.08
N LYS A 341 -17.00 -2.58 -1.00
CA LYS A 341 -18.28 -2.90 -0.37
C LYS A 341 -18.05 -3.11 1.13
N SER A 342 -18.84 -2.42 1.95
CA SER A 342 -18.98 -2.74 3.38
C SER A 342 -20.44 -3.03 3.68
N LEU A 343 -20.72 -3.79 4.74
CA LEU A 343 -22.11 -4.01 5.20
C LEU A 343 -22.82 -2.68 5.42
N THR A 344 -22.14 -1.67 5.95
CA THR A 344 -22.68 -0.34 6.14
C THR A 344 -23.07 0.30 4.81
N ASN A 345 -22.29 0.08 3.74
CA ASN A 345 -22.58 0.64 2.41
C ASN A 345 -23.69 -0.11 1.68
N LEU A 346 -24.00 -1.35 2.07
CA LEU A 346 -25.16 -2.09 1.53
C LEU A 346 -26.51 -1.56 2.06
N TYR A 347 -26.48 -0.89 3.21
CA TYR A 347 -27.68 -0.37 3.88
C TYR A 347 -27.73 1.17 3.93
N VAL A 348 -26.70 1.87 3.40
CA VAL A 348 -26.64 3.33 3.43
C VAL A 348 -26.88 3.90 2.04
N ASP A 349 -27.89 4.75 2.01
CA ASP A 349 -28.22 5.81 1.06
C ASP A 349 -27.58 5.72 -0.33
N ASP A 350 -28.39 5.32 -1.32
CA ASP A 350 -28.13 5.54 -2.75
C ASP A 350 -27.92 7.02 -3.12
N ASN A 351 -28.06 7.91 -2.12
CA ASN A 351 -28.02 9.36 -2.29
C ASN A 351 -26.59 9.95 -2.30
N VAL A 352 -25.58 9.19 -1.91
CA VAL A 352 -24.18 9.65 -1.89
C VAL A 352 -23.35 8.86 -2.88
N LYS A 353 -22.98 9.49 -3.99
CA LYS A 353 -22.10 8.91 -4.99
C LYS A 353 -20.67 9.32 -4.73
N TYR A 354 -19.83 8.36 -4.38
CA TYR A 354 -18.38 8.51 -4.28
C TYR A 354 -17.71 8.31 -5.65
N THR A 355 -16.74 9.13 -5.96
CA THR A 355 -15.88 8.98 -7.16
C THR A 355 -14.45 9.28 -6.78
N PHE A 356 -13.58 8.28 -6.90
CA PHE A 356 -12.14 8.49 -6.84
C PHE A 356 -11.70 9.17 -8.14
N LYS A 357 -11.00 10.29 -8.03
CA LYS A 357 -10.58 11.07 -9.20
C LYS A 357 -9.20 10.65 -9.68
N ASP A 358 -8.18 10.87 -8.86
CA ASP A 358 -6.81 10.55 -9.24
C ASP A 358 -5.82 10.66 -8.08
N VAL A 359 -4.63 10.08 -8.32
CA VAL A 359 -3.39 10.37 -7.61
C VAL A 359 -2.44 11.02 -8.59
N ASP A 360 -2.10 12.28 -8.35
CA ASP A 360 -1.16 13.04 -9.16
C ASP A 360 0.16 13.22 -8.40
N ILE A 361 1.29 12.91 -9.06
CA ILE A 361 2.63 13.06 -8.51
C ILE A 361 3.45 13.96 -9.43
N ASP A 362 3.69 15.19 -8.98
CA ASP A 362 4.58 16.14 -9.66
C ASP A 362 6.03 15.95 -9.20
N MET A 363 6.83 15.35 -10.07
CA MET A 363 8.27 15.12 -9.88
C MET A 363 9.13 16.29 -10.40
N GLY A 364 8.53 17.32 -10.99
CA GLY A 364 9.22 18.49 -11.52
C GLY A 364 9.40 19.62 -10.49
N SER A 365 8.58 19.62 -9.44
CA SER A 365 8.62 20.63 -8.38
C SER A 365 9.67 20.29 -7.30
N THR A 366 10.06 21.31 -6.53
CA THR A 366 10.94 21.16 -5.36
C THR A 366 10.37 21.97 -4.21
N PRO A 367 9.84 21.33 -3.15
CA PRO A 367 9.69 19.87 -2.94
C PRO A 367 8.80 19.21 -3.99
N PHE A 368 8.85 17.89 -4.13
CA PHE A 368 7.89 17.13 -4.93
C PHE A 368 6.47 17.36 -4.40
N VAL A 369 5.45 17.18 -5.25
CA VAL A 369 4.06 17.33 -4.81
C VAL A 369 3.28 16.07 -5.12
N CYS A 370 2.58 15.54 -4.11
CA CYS A 370 1.64 14.45 -4.25
C CYS A 370 0.23 14.92 -3.91
N LYS A 371 -0.74 14.67 -4.79
CA LYS A 371 -2.15 15.02 -4.59
C LYS A 371 -3.02 13.79 -4.76
N VAL A 372 -3.85 13.52 -3.78
CA VAL A 372 -4.91 12.50 -3.84
C VAL A 372 -6.24 13.20 -3.86
N GLN A 373 -7.07 12.93 -4.86
CA GLN A 373 -8.32 13.64 -5.12
C GLN A 373 -9.51 12.71 -5.21
N ASP A 374 -10.58 13.06 -4.48
CA ASP A 374 -11.89 12.40 -4.52
C ASP A 374 -13.02 13.39 -4.66
N SER A 375 -14.20 12.88 -5.02
CA SER A 375 -15.44 13.65 -4.99
C SER A 375 -16.62 12.85 -4.45
N TYR A 376 -17.51 13.55 -3.77
CA TYR A 376 -18.77 13.04 -3.28
C TYR A 376 -19.93 13.90 -3.82
N ASN A 377 -20.83 13.30 -4.59
CA ASN A 377 -22.05 13.92 -5.06
C ASN A 377 -23.22 13.44 -4.17
N ILE A 378 -23.93 14.37 -3.57
CA ILE A 378 -25.06 14.09 -2.67
C ILE A 378 -26.35 14.49 -3.39
N SER A 379 -27.16 13.49 -3.78
CA SER A 379 -28.37 13.69 -4.63
C SER A 379 -29.67 13.85 -3.84
N GLY A 380 -29.68 13.64 -2.52
CA GLY A 380 -30.89 13.74 -1.69
C GLY A 380 -30.65 13.23 -0.27
N GLY A 381 -31.73 12.90 0.43
CA GLY A 381 -31.67 12.44 1.81
C GLY A 381 -31.28 13.54 2.82
N ASP A 382 -30.77 13.13 3.97
CA ASP A 382 -30.22 14.08 4.96
C ASP A 382 -28.84 14.54 4.55
N VAL A 383 -28.79 15.67 3.85
CA VAL A 383 -27.55 16.26 3.31
C VAL A 383 -26.56 16.61 4.43
N GLU A 384 -27.04 17.10 5.58
CA GLU A 384 -26.18 17.45 6.72
C GLU A 384 -25.50 16.20 7.29
N GLN A 385 -26.23 15.13 7.52
CA GLN A 385 -25.67 13.86 7.99
C GLN A 385 -24.70 13.22 6.99
N SER A 386 -24.97 13.35 5.70
CA SER A 386 -24.08 12.86 4.65
C SER A 386 -22.75 13.61 4.64
N ILE A 387 -22.80 14.94 4.72
CA ILE A 387 -21.59 15.77 4.82
C ILE A 387 -20.83 15.47 6.12
N LEU A 388 -21.54 15.33 7.25
CA LEU A 388 -20.94 14.99 8.55
C LEU A 388 -20.15 13.67 8.46
N ARG A 389 -20.71 12.63 7.82
CA ARG A 389 -20.02 11.34 7.63
C ARG A 389 -18.77 11.49 6.75
N ILE A 390 -18.85 12.23 5.65
CA ILE A 390 -17.72 12.50 4.75
C ILE A 390 -16.59 13.23 5.50
N LEU A 391 -16.92 14.27 6.25
CA LEU A 391 -15.93 15.04 7.02
C LEU A 391 -15.30 14.23 8.16
N LYS A 392 -16.06 13.40 8.87
CA LYS A 392 -15.50 12.48 9.88
C LYS A 392 -14.54 11.47 9.26
N ARG A 393 -14.88 10.92 8.09
CA ARG A 393 -13.98 10.02 7.35
C ARG A 393 -12.73 10.75 6.91
N PHE A 394 -12.85 11.94 6.34
CA PHE A 394 -11.75 12.78 5.94
C PHE A 394 -10.81 13.09 7.11
N LEU A 395 -11.36 13.42 8.28
CA LEU A 395 -10.55 13.67 9.49
C LEU A 395 -9.81 12.41 9.94
N GLY A 396 -10.45 11.23 9.92
CA GLY A 396 -9.80 9.96 10.22
C GLY A 396 -8.62 9.69 9.30
N GLN A 397 -8.81 9.80 7.99
CA GLN A 397 -7.74 9.66 6.99
C GLN A 397 -6.64 10.72 7.19
N SER A 398 -7.02 11.96 7.53
CA SER A 398 -6.06 13.04 7.81
C SER A 398 -5.15 12.71 8.98
N LYS A 399 -5.67 12.11 10.06
CA LYS A 399 -4.87 11.64 11.20
C LYS A 399 -3.88 10.56 10.75
N THR A 400 -4.33 9.59 9.95
CA THR A 400 -3.47 8.53 9.40
C THR A 400 -2.33 9.10 8.57
N TYR A 401 -2.61 9.96 7.60
CA TYR A 401 -1.58 10.58 6.77
C TYR A 401 -0.58 11.42 7.57
N ARG A 402 -1.05 12.13 8.60
CA ARG A 402 -0.17 12.91 9.49
C ARG A 402 0.82 12.02 10.24
N ILE A 403 0.42 10.85 10.69
CA ILE A 403 1.30 9.87 11.32
C ILE A 403 2.28 9.29 10.29
N LEU A 404 1.79 8.81 9.16
CA LEU A 404 2.57 8.13 8.14
C LEU A 404 3.60 9.06 7.47
N PHE A 405 3.24 10.33 7.26
CA PHE A 405 4.08 11.34 6.64
C PHE A 405 4.70 12.32 7.65
N ARG A 406 4.54 12.06 8.92
CA ARG A 406 5.05 12.82 10.06
C ARG A 406 4.86 14.33 9.97
N ASP A 407 3.82 14.80 10.60
CA ASP A 407 3.49 16.21 10.70
C ASP A 407 4.45 16.95 11.66
N GLY A 408 5.13 17.93 11.10
CA GLY A 408 5.43 19.23 11.69
C GLY A 408 6.35 19.39 12.89
N GLN A 409 6.90 18.38 13.54
CA GLN A 409 7.70 18.64 14.76
C GLN A 409 9.19 18.39 14.69
N ASP A 410 9.73 17.88 13.57
CA ASP A 410 11.13 17.52 13.52
C ASP A 410 11.93 18.18 12.40
N THR A 411 13.21 18.38 12.73
CA THR A 411 14.28 18.86 11.84
C THR A 411 14.54 18.00 10.62
N ALA A 412 13.94 16.81 10.52
CA ALA A 412 14.03 15.94 9.35
C ALA A 412 13.12 16.46 8.23
N LYS A 413 13.72 17.07 7.22
CA LYS A 413 12.97 17.60 6.08
C LYS A 413 12.44 16.46 5.19
N ARG A 414 11.14 16.48 4.94
CA ARG A 414 10.54 15.70 3.86
C ARG A 414 11.00 16.25 2.51
N ASP A 415 11.04 15.39 1.50
CA ASP A 415 11.31 15.81 0.12
C ASP A 415 10.04 16.09 -0.71
N PHE A 416 8.86 16.01 -0.07
CA PHE A 416 7.56 16.18 -0.73
C PHE A 416 6.55 16.97 0.12
N ASP A 417 5.62 17.62 -0.56
CA ASP A 417 4.36 18.12 -0.03
C ASP A 417 3.23 17.17 -0.40
N PHE A 418 2.31 16.91 0.53
CA PHE A 418 1.18 16.01 0.33
C PHE A 418 -0.14 16.75 0.50
N HIS A 419 -1.06 16.49 -0.43
CA HIS A 419 -2.42 17.03 -0.44
C HIS A 419 -3.45 15.91 -0.53
N ARG A 420 -4.40 15.88 0.40
CA ARG A 420 -5.60 15.06 0.34
C ARG A 420 -6.80 15.95 0.08
N ILE A 421 -7.34 15.92 -1.13
CA ILE A 421 -8.38 16.82 -1.59
C ILE A 421 -9.70 16.04 -1.73
N VAL A 422 -10.73 16.51 -1.07
CA VAL A 422 -12.09 15.94 -1.17
C VAL A 422 -13.05 17.04 -1.61
N GLU A 423 -13.68 16.81 -2.75
CA GLU A 423 -14.74 17.67 -3.23
C GLU A 423 -16.09 17.13 -2.77
N ILE A 424 -16.94 18.00 -2.21
CA ILE A 424 -18.30 17.68 -1.76
C ILE A 424 -19.26 18.56 -2.54
N GLU A 425 -20.16 17.92 -3.30
CA GLU A 425 -21.12 18.58 -4.17
C GLU A 425 -22.56 18.12 -3.86
N PRO A 426 -23.27 18.81 -2.95
CA PRO A 426 -24.68 18.56 -2.72
C PRO A 426 -25.53 19.04 -3.91
N THR A 427 -26.57 18.29 -4.29
CA THR A 427 -27.51 18.68 -5.36
C THR A 427 -28.14 20.05 -5.04
N ASN A 428 -28.17 20.91 -6.04
CA ASN A 428 -28.70 22.28 -5.93
C ASN A 428 -28.02 23.16 -4.88
N SER A 429 -26.84 22.81 -4.44
CA SER A 429 -26.09 23.52 -3.41
C SER A 429 -24.69 23.92 -3.88
N LYS A 430 -23.96 24.50 -2.98
CA LYS A 430 -22.59 24.96 -3.20
C LYS A 430 -21.64 23.77 -3.19
N ARG A 431 -20.59 23.85 -3.99
CA ARG A 431 -19.50 22.88 -3.99
C ARG A 431 -18.41 23.32 -3.02
N PHE A 432 -17.96 22.38 -2.20
CA PHE A 432 -16.90 22.56 -1.23
C PHE A 432 -15.70 21.69 -1.59
N GLU A 433 -14.52 22.23 -1.38
CA GLU A 433 -13.25 21.51 -1.46
C GLU A 433 -12.62 21.52 -0.07
N VAL A 434 -12.30 20.34 0.45
CA VAL A 434 -11.62 20.16 1.73
C VAL A 434 -10.26 19.53 1.45
N ASP A 435 -9.19 20.26 1.76
CA ASP A 435 -7.81 19.88 1.45
C ASP A 435 -7.00 19.77 2.74
N LEU A 436 -6.47 18.55 3.01
CA LEU A 436 -5.41 18.36 3.99
C LEU A 436 -4.07 18.68 3.33
N LYS A 437 -3.38 19.68 3.84
CA LYS A 437 -2.04 20.10 3.40
C LYS A 437 -1.00 19.68 4.41
N ILE A 438 -0.10 18.78 4.03
CA ILE A 438 1.07 18.41 4.81
C ILE A 438 2.29 18.91 4.01
N THR A 439 2.81 20.08 4.36
CA THR A 439 3.88 20.74 3.63
C THR A 439 5.22 20.60 4.33
N THR A 440 6.31 20.70 3.60
CA THR A 440 7.68 20.61 4.12
C THR A 440 8.05 21.74 5.09
N ASN A 441 7.35 22.88 5.02
CA ASN A 441 7.70 24.11 5.70
C ASN A 441 6.69 24.56 6.77
N ALA A 442 5.57 23.85 6.93
CA ALA A 442 4.52 24.22 7.87
C ALA A 442 3.88 23.00 8.54
N GLN A 443 3.19 23.24 9.64
CA GLN A 443 2.32 22.24 10.26
C GLN A 443 1.19 21.85 9.30
N ALA A 444 0.65 20.64 9.48
CA ALA A 444 -0.49 20.20 8.71
C ALA A 444 -1.71 21.09 8.92
N GLN A 445 -2.36 21.44 7.85
CA GLN A 445 -3.55 22.29 7.85
C GLN A 445 -4.66 21.65 7.06
N ILE A 446 -5.91 21.80 7.52
CA ILE A 446 -7.09 21.56 6.68
C ILE A 446 -7.54 22.91 6.14
N VAL A 447 -7.62 22.99 4.82
CA VAL A 447 -8.10 24.18 4.11
C VAL A 447 -9.43 23.84 3.47
N VAL A 448 -10.48 24.58 3.80
CA VAL A 448 -11.81 24.41 3.19
C VAL A 448 -12.05 25.59 2.26
N THR A 449 -12.34 25.30 1.01
CA THR A 449 -12.63 26.32 -0.02
C THR A 449 -14.03 26.09 -0.57
N GLN A 450 -14.83 27.13 -0.58
CA GLN A 450 -16.11 27.12 -1.28
C GLN A 450 -15.90 27.64 -2.70
N THR A 451 -16.19 26.81 -3.69
CA THR A 451 -15.94 27.11 -5.10
C THR A 451 -17.00 28.05 -5.71
N ARG A 452 -18.20 28.12 -5.10
CA ARG A 452 -19.28 29.03 -5.58
C ARG A 452 -19.90 29.77 -4.37
N GLY A 453 -19.85 31.10 -4.38
CA GLY A 453 -20.47 31.96 -3.36
C GLY A 453 -19.66 32.09 -2.07
N ARG A 454 -20.34 32.40 -0.96
CA ARG A 454 -19.77 32.56 0.39
C ARG A 454 -20.40 31.57 1.33
N PHE A 455 -19.72 31.20 2.43
CA PHE A 455 -20.29 30.39 3.51
C PHE A 455 -21.52 31.11 4.09
N SER A 456 -22.61 30.36 4.37
CA SER A 456 -23.81 30.88 5.01
C SER A 456 -24.02 30.20 6.36
N GLU A 457 -24.60 30.93 7.32
CA GLU A 457 -24.79 30.42 8.69
C GLU A 457 -25.76 29.23 8.78
N ASN A 458 -26.67 29.11 7.84
CA ASN A 458 -27.69 28.04 7.80
C ASN A 458 -27.37 26.92 6.80
N ASP A 459 -26.15 26.85 6.31
CA ASP A 459 -25.73 25.82 5.36
C ASP A 459 -25.49 24.48 6.09
N ALA A 460 -26.01 23.39 5.54
CA ALA A 460 -25.80 22.04 6.06
C ALA A 460 -24.30 21.71 6.20
N PHE A 461 -23.47 22.24 5.30
CA PHE A 461 -22.02 22.10 5.41
C PHE A 461 -21.47 22.75 6.68
N ASN A 462 -21.89 23.99 7.00
CA ASN A 462 -21.38 24.71 8.17
C ASN A 462 -21.75 24.00 9.48
N LYS A 463 -22.96 23.45 9.58
CA LYS A 463 -23.39 22.67 10.73
C LYS A 463 -22.56 21.38 10.88
N ALA A 464 -22.41 20.62 9.82
CA ALA A 464 -21.62 19.40 9.80
C ALA A 464 -20.14 19.71 10.10
N PHE A 465 -19.61 20.80 9.55
CA PHE A 465 -18.23 21.23 9.74
C PHE A 465 -17.97 21.61 11.22
N LYS A 466 -18.83 22.44 11.83
CA LYS A 466 -18.72 22.79 13.27
C LYS A 466 -18.81 21.56 14.18
N ALA A 467 -19.61 20.56 13.81
CA ALA A 467 -19.74 19.33 14.57
C ALA A 467 -18.43 18.48 14.52
N VAL A 468 -17.65 18.56 13.44
CA VAL A 468 -16.38 17.86 13.29
C VAL A 468 -15.20 18.68 13.83
N PHE A 469 -15.27 20.00 13.70
CA PHE A 469 -14.24 20.96 14.13
C PHE A 469 -14.81 21.99 15.07
N PRO A 470 -15.12 21.65 16.33
CA PRO A 470 -15.86 22.51 17.26
C PRO A 470 -15.12 23.80 17.65
N GLY A 471 -13.79 23.84 17.51
CA GLY A 471 -12.97 25.03 17.78
C GLY A 471 -12.86 26.03 16.62
N CYS A 472 -13.50 25.75 15.48
CA CYS A 472 -13.34 26.56 14.28
C CYS A 472 -14.56 27.48 14.08
N GLU A 473 -14.30 28.79 14.04
CA GLU A 473 -15.29 29.76 13.61
C GLU A 473 -15.37 29.78 12.08
N VAL A 474 -16.59 29.65 11.57
CA VAL A 474 -16.87 29.78 10.13
C VAL A 474 -17.24 31.25 9.89
N ASP A 475 -16.34 32.01 9.28
CA ASP A 475 -16.67 33.36 8.80
C ASP A 475 -17.57 33.26 7.56
N PRO A 476 -18.84 33.68 7.64
CA PRO A 476 -19.78 33.58 6.51
C PRO A 476 -19.35 34.42 5.30
N ALA A 477 -18.48 35.39 5.47
CA ALA A 477 -17.98 36.25 4.41
C ALA A 477 -16.72 35.69 3.74
N ALA A 478 -16.05 34.70 4.35
CA ALA A 478 -14.85 34.10 3.83
C ALA A 478 -15.15 33.19 2.63
N LYS A 479 -14.18 33.07 1.72
CA LYS A 479 -14.19 32.04 0.67
C LYS A 479 -13.37 30.81 1.06
N THR A 480 -12.50 30.94 2.05
CA THR A 480 -11.58 29.90 2.49
C THR A 480 -11.47 29.92 4.00
N LEU A 481 -11.60 28.76 4.62
CA LEU A 481 -11.37 28.53 6.04
C LEU A 481 -10.09 27.72 6.23
N LYS A 482 -9.31 28.07 7.22
CA LYS A 482 -8.10 27.32 7.59
C LYS A 482 -8.28 26.78 9.00
N VAL A 483 -8.07 25.49 9.15
CA VAL A 483 -8.13 24.78 10.42
C VAL A 483 -6.75 24.25 10.72
N SER A 484 -6.15 24.75 11.81
CA SER A 484 -4.95 24.12 12.36
C SER A 484 -5.38 22.85 13.08
N ILE A 485 -4.76 21.73 12.77
CA ILE A 485 -5.01 20.48 13.48
C ILE A 485 -3.94 20.40 14.56
N GLU A 486 -4.33 20.50 15.82
CA GLU A 486 -3.41 20.30 16.93
C GLU A 486 -2.89 18.86 16.92
N SER A 487 -1.58 18.69 17.14
CA SER A 487 -0.98 17.38 17.39
C SER A 487 -1.43 16.90 18.76
N GLU A 488 -2.23 15.85 18.82
CA GLU A 488 -2.46 15.10 20.06
C GLU A 488 -1.19 14.41 20.54
#